data_d27bdde174d879a13ec86711f3b5674a
#
_entry.id   d27bdde174d879a13ec86711f3b5674a
#
_cell.length_a   1.000
_cell.length_b   1.000
_cell.length_c   1.000
_cell.angle_alpha   90.00
_cell.angle_beta   90.00
_cell.angle_gamma   90.00
#
_symmetry.space_group_name_H-M   'P 1'
#
loop_
_entity.id
_entity.type
_entity.pdbx_description
1 polymer ?
#
loop_
_entity_poly.entity_id
_entity_poly.type
_entity_poly.pdbx_seq_one_letter_code
_entity_poly.pdbx_strand_id
1 'polypeptide(L)'
;MIKAHDIHKSYGDLEVLKGVSLEVKPSEVVSIVGPSGAGKTTLLQILGTLSKMDSGTLKIDSEEVGKLGDDALSDFRNRKIGFVFQFHNLLPEFTALENVMIPALIAGRDKGETEKVAKHLLDMMQLSERTTHKPAALSGGEQQRVAIARALINRPALLLADEPSGNLDSKNREEIHSLVFRLRDELGQTPIIVTHDEKLAQMADRQIVMQDGEIIKA
;
A
#
# COMPACT_ATOMS: atom_id res chain seq x y z
N MET A 1 -15.85 -1.28 0.12
CA MET A 1 -14.51 -1.37 -0.50
C MET A 1 -13.85 -2.71 -0.19
N ILE A 2 -13.43 -2.99 1.05
CA ILE A 2 -12.88 -4.28 1.46
C ILE A 2 -13.83 -4.97 2.41
N LYS A 3 -13.97 -6.30 2.25
CA LYS A 3 -14.62 -7.19 3.21
C LYS A 3 -13.77 -8.44 3.35
N ALA A 4 -13.10 -8.59 4.48
CA ALA A 4 -12.39 -9.78 4.90
C ALA A 4 -13.20 -10.47 5.99
N HIS A 5 -13.41 -11.77 5.88
CA HIS A 5 -14.16 -12.53 6.85
C HIS A 5 -13.46 -13.84 7.16
N ASP A 6 -13.21 -14.05 8.45
CA ASP A 6 -12.65 -15.26 9.02
C ASP A 6 -11.31 -15.68 8.36
N ILE A 7 -10.40 -14.72 8.19
CA ILE A 7 -9.10 -14.93 7.55
C ILE A 7 -8.17 -15.69 8.49
N HIS A 8 -7.73 -16.87 8.08
CA HIS A 8 -6.69 -17.65 8.73
C HIS A 8 -5.42 -17.73 7.89
N LYS A 9 -4.27 -17.73 8.55
CA LYS A 9 -2.96 -17.91 7.92
C LYS A 9 -1.97 -18.56 8.85
N SER A 10 -1.33 -19.62 8.38
CA SER A 10 -0.24 -20.32 9.07
C SER A 10 1.03 -20.39 8.22
N TYR A 11 2.16 -20.48 8.88
CA TYR A 11 3.46 -20.78 8.30
C TYR A 11 4.07 -21.96 9.07
N GLY A 12 4.02 -23.15 8.47
CA GLY A 12 4.30 -24.38 9.18
C GLY A 12 3.31 -24.58 10.34
N ASP A 13 3.82 -24.81 11.55
CA ASP A 13 3.00 -24.99 12.76
C ASP A 13 2.57 -23.70 13.44
N LEU A 14 3.03 -22.54 12.93
CA LEU A 14 2.70 -21.24 13.52
C LEU A 14 1.47 -20.64 12.84
N GLU A 15 0.35 -20.57 13.55
CA GLU A 15 -0.83 -19.83 13.13
C GLU A 15 -0.64 -18.33 13.42
N VAL A 16 -0.55 -17.54 12.35
CA VAL A 16 -0.25 -16.10 12.41
C VAL A 16 -1.51 -15.25 12.38
N LEU A 17 -2.55 -15.67 11.64
CA LEU A 17 -3.88 -15.03 11.67
C LEU A 17 -4.93 -16.08 12.08
N LYS A 18 -5.78 -15.69 13.03
CA LYS A 18 -6.69 -16.58 13.75
C LYS A 18 -8.14 -16.10 13.60
N GLY A 19 -8.67 -16.12 12.36
CA GLY A 19 -10.07 -15.74 12.13
C GLY A 19 -10.28 -14.22 12.03
N VAL A 20 -9.34 -13.50 11.42
CA VAL A 20 -9.41 -12.04 11.29
C VAL A 20 -10.56 -11.62 10.38
N SER A 21 -11.45 -10.76 10.89
CA SER A 21 -12.56 -10.16 10.12
C SER A 21 -12.51 -8.65 10.19
N LEU A 22 -12.62 -7.98 9.03
CA LEU A 22 -12.68 -6.52 8.95
C LEU A 22 -13.41 -6.06 7.69
N GLU A 23 -14.04 -4.89 7.78
CA GLU A 23 -14.58 -4.17 6.64
C GLU A 23 -13.93 -2.78 6.56
N VAL A 24 -13.65 -2.29 5.34
CA VAL A 24 -13.15 -0.94 5.09
C VAL A 24 -14.03 -0.28 4.03
N LYS A 25 -14.49 0.94 4.32
CA LYS A 25 -15.33 1.74 3.40
C LYS A 25 -14.47 2.44 2.34
N PRO A 26 -15.05 2.83 1.20
CA PRO A 26 -14.35 3.71 0.24
C PRO A 26 -13.89 5.00 0.92
N SER A 27 -12.68 5.45 0.58
CA SER A 27 -12.05 6.68 1.09
C SER A 27 -11.89 6.74 2.61
N GLU A 28 -12.00 5.61 3.30
CA GLU A 28 -11.68 5.48 4.73
C GLU A 28 -10.19 5.25 4.91
N VAL A 29 -9.54 6.05 5.74
CA VAL A 29 -8.15 5.82 6.18
C VAL A 29 -8.17 4.91 7.41
N VAL A 30 -7.61 3.73 7.28
CA VAL A 30 -7.53 2.75 8.38
C VAL A 30 -6.08 2.55 8.79
N SER A 31 -5.78 2.70 10.07
CA SER A 31 -4.49 2.30 10.63
C SER A 31 -4.60 0.93 11.31
N ILE A 32 -3.58 0.09 11.14
CA ILE A 32 -3.43 -1.20 11.81
C ILE A 32 -2.21 -1.11 12.72
N VAL A 33 -2.43 -1.24 14.02
CA VAL A 33 -1.40 -1.15 15.05
C VAL A 33 -1.35 -2.42 15.89
N GLY A 34 -0.29 -2.58 16.66
CA GLY A 34 -0.10 -3.72 17.58
C GLY A 34 1.37 -4.08 17.72
N PRO A 35 1.73 -4.99 18.66
CA PRO A 35 3.10 -5.39 18.90
C PRO A 35 3.74 -6.06 17.66
N SER A 36 5.07 -6.18 17.68
CA SER A 36 5.79 -6.98 16.68
C SER A 36 5.30 -8.44 16.75
N GLY A 37 5.14 -9.08 15.59
CA GLY A 37 4.63 -10.45 15.51
C GLY A 37 3.11 -10.59 15.61
N ALA A 38 2.33 -9.51 15.81
CA ALA A 38 0.86 -9.57 15.89
C ALA A 38 0.14 -9.96 14.58
N GLY A 39 0.84 -10.17 13.47
CA GLY A 39 0.26 -10.55 12.18
C GLY A 39 -0.07 -9.39 11.24
N LYS A 40 0.24 -8.14 11.59
CA LYS A 40 -0.13 -6.92 10.82
C LYS A 40 0.34 -6.96 9.36
N THR A 41 1.64 -7.20 9.13
CA THR A 41 2.23 -7.30 7.78
C THR A 41 1.63 -8.48 7.01
N THR A 42 1.38 -9.62 7.67
CA THR A 42 0.73 -10.78 7.05
C THR A 42 -0.69 -10.44 6.61
N LEU A 43 -1.47 -9.76 7.45
CA LEU A 43 -2.80 -9.29 7.09
C LEU A 43 -2.72 -8.32 5.89
N LEU A 44 -1.82 -7.34 5.93
CA LEU A 44 -1.63 -6.39 4.83
C LEU A 44 -1.27 -7.09 3.51
N GLN A 45 -0.39 -8.11 3.56
CA GLN A 45 -0.02 -8.90 2.39
C GLN A 45 -1.18 -9.71 1.82
N ILE A 46 -2.06 -10.25 2.67
CA ILE A 46 -3.28 -10.96 2.24
C ILE A 46 -4.28 -9.99 1.62
N LEU A 47 -4.55 -8.84 2.27
CA LEU A 47 -5.39 -7.78 1.71
C LEU A 47 -4.87 -7.29 0.36
N GLY A 48 -3.55 -7.28 0.21
CA GLY A 48 -2.86 -6.92 -1.03
C GLY A 48 -2.68 -8.05 -2.03
N THR A 49 -3.21 -9.24 -1.75
CA THR A 49 -3.08 -10.42 -2.62
C THR A 49 -1.63 -10.86 -2.91
N LEU A 50 -0.67 -10.45 -2.06
CA LEU A 50 0.74 -10.87 -2.12
C LEU A 50 0.93 -12.24 -1.44
N SER A 51 0.10 -12.57 -0.45
CA SER A 51 0.06 -13.84 0.22
C SER A 51 -1.35 -14.43 0.13
N LYS A 52 -1.46 -15.74 -0.10
CA LYS A 52 -2.75 -16.45 -0.08
C LYS A 52 -3.14 -16.72 1.40
N MET A 53 -4.39 -16.49 1.74
CA MET A 53 -4.98 -16.97 2.99
C MET A 53 -5.16 -18.48 2.94
N ASP A 54 -5.18 -19.14 4.07
CA ASP A 54 -5.40 -20.59 4.16
C ASP A 54 -6.91 -20.92 4.19
N SER A 55 -7.70 -20.06 4.86
CA SER A 55 -9.17 -20.11 4.84
C SER A 55 -9.76 -18.72 5.05
N GLY A 56 -11.08 -18.61 4.89
CA GLY A 56 -11.81 -17.34 4.97
C GLY A 56 -12.23 -16.80 3.60
N THR A 57 -12.71 -15.57 3.56
CA THR A 57 -13.10 -14.90 2.32
C THR A 57 -12.57 -13.46 2.28
N LEU A 58 -12.13 -13.04 1.10
CA LEU A 58 -11.68 -11.67 0.86
C LEU A 58 -12.35 -11.11 -0.40
N LYS A 59 -13.08 -10.00 -0.24
CA LYS A 59 -13.65 -9.22 -1.34
C LYS A 59 -13.04 -7.83 -1.36
N ILE A 60 -12.63 -7.39 -2.53
CA ILE A 60 -12.11 -6.05 -2.78
C ILE A 60 -12.87 -5.46 -3.96
N ASP A 61 -13.48 -4.29 -3.79
CA ASP A 61 -14.27 -3.61 -4.82
C ASP A 61 -15.34 -4.55 -5.45
N SER A 62 -16.03 -5.32 -4.58
CA SER A 62 -17.03 -6.34 -4.93
C SER A 62 -16.49 -7.62 -5.60
N GLU A 63 -15.20 -7.70 -5.93
CA GLU A 63 -14.55 -8.88 -6.50
C GLU A 63 -14.10 -9.82 -5.38
N GLU A 64 -14.43 -11.11 -5.48
CA GLU A 64 -13.96 -12.14 -4.53
C GLU A 64 -12.59 -12.67 -4.97
N VAL A 65 -11.54 -11.99 -4.50
CA VAL A 65 -10.16 -12.19 -4.97
C VAL A 65 -9.61 -13.58 -4.67
N GLY A 66 -10.11 -14.25 -3.65
CA GLY A 66 -9.70 -15.63 -3.32
C GLY A 66 -10.11 -16.68 -4.37
N LYS A 67 -11.03 -16.35 -5.29
CA LYS A 67 -11.49 -17.22 -6.37
C LYS A 67 -10.78 -16.98 -7.70
N LEU A 68 -9.96 -15.93 -7.79
CA LEU A 68 -9.22 -15.60 -9.01
C LEU A 68 -8.06 -16.55 -9.22
N GLY A 69 -7.86 -17.00 -10.45
CA GLY A 69 -6.64 -17.70 -10.86
C GLY A 69 -5.42 -16.75 -10.87
N ASP A 70 -4.23 -17.30 -10.90
CA ASP A 70 -2.97 -16.54 -10.69
C ASP A 70 -2.80 -15.37 -11.68
N ASP A 71 -3.14 -15.55 -12.96
CA ASP A 71 -3.03 -14.48 -13.98
C ASP A 71 -4.06 -13.36 -13.71
N ALA A 72 -5.32 -13.73 -13.45
CA ALA A 72 -6.38 -12.78 -13.12
C ALA A 72 -6.09 -12.03 -11.80
N LEU A 73 -5.54 -12.72 -10.81
CA LEU A 73 -5.14 -12.13 -9.54
C LEU A 73 -3.96 -11.14 -9.72
N SER A 74 -3.02 -11.46 -10.61
CA SER A 74 -1.90 -10.58 -10.93
C SER A 74 -2.35 -9.32 -11.66
N ASP A 75 -3.26 -9.44 -12.64
CA ASP A 75 -3.87 -8.28 -13.31
C ASP A 75 -4.70 -7.43 -12.33
N PHE A 76 -5.53 -8.07 -11.49
CA PHE A 76 -6.30 -7.41 -10.46
C PHE A 76 -5.40 -6.60 -9.52
N ARG A 77 -4.33 -7.23 -8.99
CA ARG A 77 -3.35 -6.56 -8.10
C ARG A 77 -2.72 -5.37 -8.78
N ASN A 78 -2.26 -5.52 -10.03
CA ASN A 78 -1.63 -4.44 -10.78
C ASN A 78 -2.56 -3.23 -10.96
N ARG A 79 -3.84 -3.46 -11.23
CA ARG A 79 -4.82 -2.40 -11.55
C ARG A 79 -5.52 -1.80 -10.34
N LYS A 80 -5.73 -2.59 -9.29
CA LYS A 80 -6.62 -2.22 -8.17
C LYS A 80 -5.90 -1.93 -6.87
N ILE A 81 -4.62 -2.34 -6.74
CA ILE A 81 -3.88 -2.23 -5.49
C ILE A 81 -2.56 -1.50 -5.71
N GLY A 82 -2.35 -0.44 -4.94
CA GLY A 82 -1.05 0.23 -4.81
C GLY A 82 -0.36 -0.20 -3.53
N PHE A 83 0.94 -0.48 -3.62
CA PHE A 83 1.76 -0.84 -2.46
C PHE A 83 2.84 0.19 -2.18
N VAL A 84 2.97 0.55 -0.91
CA VAL A 84 4.04 1.38 -0.36
C VAL A 84 4.72 0.59 0.76
N PHE A 85 6.02 0.34 0.62
CA PHE A 85 6.81 -0.43 1.59
C PHE A 85 7.76 0.47 2.37
N GLN A 86 8.16 0.03 3.55
CA GLN A 86 9.12 0.72 4.42
C GLN A 86 10.48 0.95 3.73
N PHE A 87 10.96 0.01 2.93
CA PHE A 87 12.24 0.08 2.19
C PHE A 87 12.09 0.55 0.74
N HIS A 88 10.98 1.23 0.39
CA HIS A 88 10.68 1.82 -0.91
C HIS A 88 10.64 0.82 -2.08
N ASN A 89 11.52 -0.19 -2.11
CA ASN A 89 11.65 -1.23 -3.15
C ASN A 89 11.69 -0.63 -4.58
N LEU A 90 12.46 0.46 -4.74
CA LEU A 90 12.73 1.03 -6.05
C LEU A 90 13.76 0.18 -6.77
N LEU A 91 13.60 0.05 -8.09
CA LEU A 91 14.55 -0.63 -8.94
C LEU A 91 15.75 0.31 -9.18
N PRO A 92 16.98 -0.06 -8.73
CA PRO A 92 18.11 0.86 -8.70
C PRO A 92 18.66 1.23 -10.09
N GLU A 93 18.39 0.39 -11.11
CA GLU A 93 18.81 0.61 -12.49
C GLU A 93 17.97 1.67 -13.20
N PHE A 94 16.73 1.91 -12.74
CA PHE A 94 15.75 2.80 -13.34
C PHE A 94 15.73 4.16 -12.65
N THR A 95 15.44 5.21 -13.40
CA THR A 95 15.19 6.55 -12.90
C THR A 95 13.90 6.62 -12.06
N ALA A 96 13.68 7.73 -11.35
CA ALA A 96 12.42 7.99 -10.63
C ALA A 96 11.22 7.89 -11.57
N LEU A 97 11.29 8.52 -12.76
CA LEU A 97 10.24 8.46 -13.77
C LEU A 97 9.96 7.02 -14.21
N GLU A 98 10.98 6.28 -14.58
CA GLU A 98 10.85 4.89 -15.03
C GLU A 98 10.28 3.98 -13.93
N ASN A 99 10.73 4.11 -12.68
CA ASN A 99 10.16 3.39 -11.54
C ASN A 99 8.65 3.62 -11.44
N VAL A 100 8.18 4.86 -11.59
CA VAL A 100 6.75 5.19 -11.53
C VAL A 100 6.00 4.58 -12.71
N MET A 101 6.59 4.54 -13.91
CA MET A 101 5.95 4.06 -15.13
C MET A 101 5.74 2.54 -15.16
N ILE A 102 6.62 1.75 -14.53
CA ILE A 102 6.67 0.28 -14.64
C ILE A 102 5.29 -0.38 -14.46
N PRO A 103 4.50 -0.13 -13.42
CA PRO A 103 3.22 -0.84 -13.25
C PRO A 103 2.23 -0.56 -14.37
N ALA A 104 2.23 0.64 -14.95
CA ALA A 104 1.35 0.99 -16.05
C ALA A 104 1.80 0.35 -17.38
N LEU A 105 3.10 0.23 -17.59
CA LEU A 105 3.65 -0.48 -18.74
C LEU A 105 3.34 -1.98 -18.67
N ILE A 106 3.44 -2.59 -17.47
CA ILE A 106 3.02 -3.98 -17.23
C ILE A 106 1.52 -4.16 -17.53
N ALA A 107 0.69 -3.16 -17.20
CA ALA A 107 -0.74 -3.15 -17.55
C ALA A 107 -1.02 -2.96 -19.05
N GLY A 108 0.02 -2.84 -19.90
CA GLY A 108 -0.10 -2.65 -21.35
C GLY A 108 -0.52 -1.26 -21.78
N ARG A 109 -0.35 -0.24 -20.94
CA ARG A 109 -0.68 1.16 -21.30
C ARG A 109 0.34 1.74 -22.27
N ASP A 110 -0.11 2.69 -23.09
CA ASP A 110 0.78 3.43 -24.00
C ASP A 110 1.89 4.14 -23.22
N LYS A 111 3.13 4.07 -23.74
CA LYS A 111 4.31 4.64 -23.10
C LYS A 111 4.23 6.15 -22.98
N GLY A 112 3.81 6.84 -24.04
CA GLY A 112 3.77 8.31 -24.06
C GLY A 112 2.72 8.88 -23.10
N GLU A 113 1.55 8.22 -23.03
CA GLU A 113 0.52 8.60 -22.06
C GLU A 113 0.94 8.26 -20.63
N THR A 114 1.57 7.11 -20.43
CA THR A 114 2.11 6.69 -19.12
C THR A 114 3.14 7.70 -18.62
N GLU A 115 4.04 8.17 -19.48
CA GLU A 115 5.06 9.15 -19.14
C GLU A 115 4.45 10.48 -18.67
N LYS A 116 3.40 10.95 -19.35
CA LYS A 116 2.68 12.18 -18.94
C LYS A 116 2.06 12.05 -17.55
N VAL A 117 1.39 10.92 -17.30
CA VAL A 117 0.78 10.64 -15.99
C VAL A 117 1.84 10.50 -14.91
N ALA A 118 2.95 9.81 -15.19
CA ALA A 118 4.04 9.63 -14.24
C ALA A 118 4.71 10.96 -13.88
N LYS A 119 4.95 11.85 -14.86
CA LYS A 119 5.46 13.21 -14.61
C LYS A 119 4.51 14.03 -13.74
N HIS A 120 3.21 13.97 -14.01
CA HIS A 120 2.22 14.65 -13.19
C HIS A 120 2.21 14.12 -11.74
N LEU A 121 2.28 12.79 -11.53
CA LEU A 121 2.37 12.22 -10.19
C LEU A 121 3.67 12.65 -9.47
N LEU A 122 4.80 12.68 -10.17
CA LEU A 122 6.06 13.15 -9.60
C LEU A 122 6.01 14.66 -9.26
N ASP A 123 5.32 15.45 -10.05
CA ASP A 123 5.08 16.87 -9.75
C ASP A 123 4.23 17.05 -8.49
N MET A 124 3.13 16.30 -8.35
CA MET A 124 2.33 16.26 -7.11
C MET A 124 3.17 15.86 -5.88
N MET A 125 4.20 15.05 -6.05
CA MET A 125 5.17 14.65 -5.02
C MET A 125 6.33 15.64 -4.84
N GLN A 126 6.31 16.79 -5.53
CA GLN A 126 7.39 17.80 -5.53
C GLN A 126 8.73 17.24 -6.00
N LEU A 127 8.70 16.39 -7.04
CA LEU A 127 9.86 15.70 -7.60
C LEU A 127 10.08 16.02 -9.10
N SER A 128 9.55 17.13 -9.62
CA SER A 128 9.67 17.52 -11.04
C SER A 128 11.13 17.56 -11.50
N GLU A 129 12.03 18.08 -10.66
CA GLU A 129 13.47 18.18 -10.94
C GLU A 129 14.25 16.85 -10.67
N ARG A 130 13.57 15.82 -10.20
CA ARG A 130 14.14 14.51 -9.83
C ARG A 130 13.80 13.39 -10.80
N THR A 131 13.04 13.65 -11.84
CA THR A 131 12.49 12.65 -12.77
C THR A 131 13.56 11.73 -13.38
N THR A 132 14.74 12.26 -13.68
CA THR A 132 15.86 11.54 -14.31
C THR A 132 16.86 10.96 -13.30
N HIS A 133 16.67 11.22 -11.99
CA HIS A 133 17.58 10.71 -10.96
C HIS A 133 17.30 9.24 -10.68
N LYS A 134 18.36 8.46 -10.45
CA LYS A 134 18.27 7.08 -9.96
C LYS A 134 18.10 7.07 -8.43
N PRO A 135 17.58 5.98 -7.83
CA PRO A 135 17.35 5.90 -6.39
C PRO A 135 18.56 6.29 -5.55
N ALA A 136 19.76 5.89 -5.94
CA ALA A 136 21.00 6.22 -5.21
C ALA A 136 21.31 7.74 -5.12
N ALA A 137 20.70 8.56 -5.99
CA ALA A 137 20.84 10.02 -6.00
C ALA A 137 19.67 10.74 -5.33
N LEU A 138 18.77 10.00 -4.69
CA LEU A 138 17.59 10.52 -3.99
C LEU A 138 17.73 10.31 -2.47
N SER A 139 17.25 11.29 -1.69
CA SER A 139 17.09 11.12 -0.25
C SER A 139 16.03 10.05 0.08
N GLY A 140 16.01 9.52 1.30
CA GLY A 140 15.01 8.55 1.73
C GLY A 140 13.58 9.05 1.58
N GLY A 141 13.31 10.31 1.90
CA GLY A 141 12.00 10.93 1.71
C GLY A 141 11.63 11.10 0.23
N GLU A 142 12.58 11.44 -0.64
CA GLU A 142 12.36 11.48 -2.09
C GLU A 142 12.08 10.07 -2.66
N GLN A 143 12.84 9.06 -2.24
CA GLN A 143 12.59 7.66 -2.62
C GLN A 143 11.20 7.20 -2.21
N GLN A 144 10.76 7.55 -1.00
CA GLN A 144 9.42 7.21 -0.52
C GLN A 144 8.33 7.89 -1.35
N ARG A 145 8.50 9.17 -1.70
CA ARG A 145 7.56 9.87 -2.59
C ARG A 145 7.52 9.26 -3.99
N VAL A 146 8.65 8.80 -4.54
CA VAL A 146 8.67 8.03 -5.81
C VAL A 146 7.91 6.71 -5.65
N ALA A 147 8.09 5.97 -4.55
CA ALA A 147 7.37 4.73 -4.29
C ALA A 147 5.84 4.95 -4.17
N ILE A 148 5.41 6.05 -3.57
CA ILE A 148 4.00 6.44 -3.50
C ILE A 148 3.48 6.79 -4.91
N ALA A 149 4.21 7.59 -5.69
CA ALA A 149 3.82 7.90 -7.07
C ALA A 149 3.69 6.64 -7.93
N ARG A 150 4.63 5.67 -7.78
CA ARG A 150 4.57 4.36 -8.44
C ARG A 150 3.31 3.59 -8.05
N ALA A 151 2.96 3.59 -6.77
CA ALA A 151 1.75 2.92 -6.28
C ALA A 151 0.47 3.50 -6.90
N LEU A 152 0.46 4.78 -7.27
CA LEU A 152 -0.71 5.50 -7.77
C LEU A 152 -0.88 5.48 -9.29
N ILE A 153 0.12 5.07 -10.07
CA ILE A 153 0.15 5.22 -11.54
C ILE A 153 -1.05 4.58 -12.24
N ASN A 154 -1.54 3.46 -11.72
CA ASN A 154 -2.70 2.74 -12.24
C ASN A 154 -4.03 3.22 -11.65
N ARG A 155 -4.02 4.28 -10.82
CA ARG A 155 -5.21 4.77 -10.09
C ARG A 155 -5.89 3.64 -9.33
N PRO A 156 -5.18 2.97 -8.40
CA PRO A 156 -5.71 1.85 -7.66
C PRO A 156 -6.90 2.28 -6.82
N ALA A 157 -7.78 1.34 -6.50
CA ALA A 157 -8.88 1.58 -5.57
C ALA A 157 -8.38 1.56 -4.11
N LEU A 158 -7.33 0.78 -3.85
CA LEU A 158 -6.78 0.52 -2.52
C LEU A 158 -5.29 0.89 -2.47
N LEU A 159 -4.89 1.64 -1.46
CA LEU A 159 -3.49 1.94 -1.16
C LEU A 159 -3.07 1.25 0.14
N LEU A 160 -2.17 0.29 0.05
CA LEU A 160 -1.62 -0.44 1.19
C LEU A 160 -0.24 0.08 1.54
N ALA A 161 -0.02 0.45 2.79
CA ALA A 161 1.25 0.97 3.25
C ALA A 161 1.75 0.20 4.47
N ASP A 162 2.94 -0.39 4.36
CA ASP A 162 3.62 -1.06 5.46
C ASP A 162 4.74 -0.14 5.97
N GLU A 163 4.54 0.46 7.15
CA GLU A 163 5.47 1.40 7.80
C GLU A 163 6.00 2.50 6.85
N PRO A 164 5.11 3.27 6.17
CA PRO A 164 5.52 4.14 5.06
C PRO A 164 6.46 5.29 5.45
N SER A 165 6.62 5.55 6.74
CA SER A 165 7.49 6.60 7.28
C SER A 165 8.53 6.09 8.27
N GLY A 166 8.64 4.77 8.46
CA GLY A 166 9.44 4.15 9.51
C GLY A 166 10.95 4.45 9.46
N ASN A 167 11.50 4.64 8.26
CA ASN A 167 12.93 4.90 8.05
C ASN A 167 13.26 6.37 7.76
N LEU A 168 12.30 7.28 7.99
CA LEU A 168 12.46 8.69 7.66
C LEU A 168 12.77 9.54 8.90
N ASP A 169 13.52 10.63 8.70
CA ASP A 169 13.65 11.68 9.70
C ASP A 169 12.30 12.36 9.99
N SER A 170 12.24 13.12 11.09
CA SER A 170 10.99 13.71 11.60
C SER A 170 10.29 14.60 10.57
N LYS A 171 11.02 15.37 9.77
CA LYS A 171 10.45 16.28 8.77
C LYS A 171 9.83 15.49 7.61
N ASN A 172 10.60 14.58 7.01
CA ASN A 172 10.11 13.74 5.90
C ASN A 172 8.93 12.85 6.36
N ARG A 173 8.95 12.39 7.61
CA ARG A 173 7.84 11.61 8.21
C ARG A 173 6.54 12.40 8.20
N GLU A 174 6.54 13.64 8.69
CA GLU A 174 5.34 14.49 8.71
C GLU A 174 4.83 14.83 7.31
N GLU A 175 5.73 15.01 6.35
CA GLU A 175 5.36 15.20 4.94
C GLU A 175 4.65 13.97 4.36
N ILE A 176 5.14 12.75 4.64
CA ILE A 176 4.48 11.51 4.21
C ILE A 176 3.13 11.32 4.89
N HIS A 177 3.01 11.63 6.19
CA HIS A 177 1.72 11.57 6.88
C HIS A 177 0.71 12.49 6.19
N SER A 178 1.04 13.76 6.00
CA SER A 178 0.17 14.74 5.34
C SER A 178 -0.18 14.32 3.90
N LEU A 179 0.78 13.71 3.18
CA LEU A 179 0.58 13.24 1.83
C LEU A 179 -0.49 12.14 1.75
N VAL A 180 -0.49 11.17 2.67
CA VAL A 180 -1.49 10.09 2.67
C VAL A 180 -2.92 10.64 2.77
N PHE A 181 -3.16 11.61 3.65
CA PHE A 181 -4.48 12.21 3.81
C PHE A 181 -4.87 13.07 2.59
N ARG A 182 -3.91 13.81 2.03
CA ARG A 182 -4.14 14.55 0.80
C ARG A 182 -4.52 13.64 -0.37
N LEU A 183 -3.90 12.46 -0.51
CA LEU A 183 -4.25 11.48 -1.54
C LEU A 183 -5.68 10.94 -1.37
N ARG A 184 -6.15 10.72 -0.13
CA ARG A 184 -7.56 10.42 0.13
C ARG A 184 -8.46 11.56 -0.35
N ASP A 185 -8.17 12.79 0.05
CA ASP A 185 -9.03 13.94 -0.21
C ASP A 185 -9.07 14.34 -1.69
N GLU A 186 -7.92 14.30 -2.38
CA GLU A 186 -7.81 14.72 -3.78
C GLU A 186 -8.12 13.60 -4.78
N LEU A 187 -7.78 12.35 -4.45
CA LEU A 187 -7.87 11.21 -5.38
C LEU A 187 -8.91 10.15 -4.95
N GLY A 188 -9.57 10.32 -3.82
CA GLY A 188 -10.53 9.35 -3.30
C GLY A 188 -9.91 8.00 -2.91
N GLN A 189 -8.61 7.98 -2.58
CA GLN A 189 -7.90 6.75 -2.20
C GLN A 189 -8.44 6.16 -0.91
N THR A 190 -8.32 4.85 -0.78
CA THR A 190 -8.64 4.12 0.46
C THR A 190 -7.34 3.58 1.06
N PRO A 191 -6.65 4.35 1.94
CA PRO A 191 -5.41 3.90 2.55
C PRO A 191 -5.64 2.94 3.71
N ILE A 192 -4.90 1.82 3.72
CA ILE A 192 -4.72 0.97 4.91
C ILE A 192 -3.24 1.00 5.26
N ILE A 193 -2.93 1.41 6.48
CA ILE A 193 -1.57 1.70 6.92
C ILE A 193 -1.24 0.83 8.12
N VAL A 194 -0.26 -0.04 7.99
CA VAL A 194 0.40 -0.67 9.14
C VAL A 194 1.43 0.31 9.65
N THR A 195 1.36 0.64 10.93
CA THR A 195 2.32 1.55 11.54
C THR A 195 2.49 1.34 13.04
N HIS A 196 3.68 1.67 13.55
CA HIS A 196 3.98 1.84 14.97
C HIS A 196 4.04 3.33 15.37
N ASP A 197 3.89 4.25 14.41
CA ASP A 197 3.84 5.69 14.67
C ASP A 197 2.46 6.07 15.21
N GLU A 198 2.40 6.42 16.50
CA GLU A 198 1.15 6.77 17.18
C GLU A 198 0.47 7.99 16.56
N LYS A 199 1.25 8.97 16.08
CA LYS A 199 0.71 10.19 15.47
C LYS A 199 -0.03 9.85 14.18
N LEU A 200 0.60 9.07 13.30
CA LEU A 200 -0.03 8.61 12.06
C LEU A 200 -1.27 7.75 12.34
N ALA A 201 -1.18 6.85 13.33
CA ALA A 201 -2.29 5.99 13.71
C ALA A 201 -3.49 6.79 14.23
N GLN A 202 -3.28 7.84 15.03
CA GLN A 202 -4.34 8.71 15.56
C GLN A 202 -4.97 9.63 14.51
N MET A 203 -4.27 9.94 13.42
CA MET A 203 -4.82 10.74 12.33
C MET A 203 -5.80 9.95 11.45
N ALA A 204 -5.75 8.61 11.46
CA ALA A 204 -6.65 7.75 10.68
C ALA A 204 -8.11 7.88 11.14
N ASP A 205 -9.06 7.68 10.22
CA ASP A 205 -10.49 7.70 10.53
C ASP A 205 -10.86 6.57 11.50
N ARG A 206 -10.14 5.44 11.42
CA ARG A 206 -10.31 4.29 12.32
C ARG A 206 -8.98 3.58 12.56
N GLN A 207 -8.81 3.14 13.81
CA GLN A 207 -7.65 2.37 14.24
C GLN A 207 -8.08 0.94 14.57
N ILE A 208 -7.41 -0.02 13.94
CA ILE A 208 -7.53 -1.45 14.22
C ILE A 208 -6.34 -1.87 15.07
N VAL A 209 -6.61 -2.50 16.22
CA VAL A 209 -5.56 -3.03 17.12
C VAL A 209 -5.50 -4.54 16.95
N MET A 210 -4.32 -5.03 16.52
CA MET A 210 -4.05 -6.47 16.42
C MET A 210 -3.16 -6.95 17.56
N GLN A 211 -3.47 -8.12 18.08
CA GLN A 211 -2.66 -8.84 19.06
C GLN A 211 -2.77 -10.35 18.82
N ASP A 212 -1.63 -11.06 18.83
CA ASP A 212 -1.56 -12.53 18.76
C ASP A 212 -2.36 -13.16 17.60
N GLY A 213 -2.45 -12.47 16.46
CA GLY A 213 -3.13 -12.93 15.25
C GLY A 213 -4.62 -12.58 15.18
N GLU A 214 -5.14 -11.80 16.11
CA GLU A 214 -6.56 -11.43 16.21
C GLU A 214 -6.73 -9.90 16.21
N ILE A 215 -7.92 -9.40 15.81
CA ILE A 215 -8.31 -8.01 16.04
C ILE A 215 -8.98 -7.91 17.39
N ILE A 216 -8.38 -7.14 18.31
CA ILE A 216 -8.89 -6.91 19.67
C ILE A 216 -9.68 -5.61 19.81
N LYS A 217 -9.52 -4.69 18.84
CA LYS A 217 -10.27 -3.43 18.75
C LYS A 217 -10.33 -2.98 17.30
N ALA A 218 -11.47 -2.49 16.84
CA ALA A 218 -11.69 -1.94 15.50
C ALA A 218 -12.58 -0.68 15.54
#